data_386602e17cd057e9f7acccd48af99ac6
#
_entry.id   386602e17cd057e9f7acccd48af99ac6
#
_cell.length_a   1.000
_cell.length_b   1.000
_cell.length_c   1.000
_cell.angle_alpha   90.00
_cell.angle_beta   90.00
_cell.angle_gamma   90.00
#
_symmetry.space_group_name_H-M   'P 1'
#
loop_
_entity.id
_entity.type
_entity.pdbx_description
1 polymer ?
#
loop_
_entity_poly.entity_id
_entity_poly.type
_entity_poly.pdbx_seq_one_letter_code
_entity_poly.pdbx_strand_id
1 'polypeptide(L)'
;MALFRNLGPFHTTAIGHGEMPLTIENNRGHDVGIETLHASLDAGCRHIDTAWAYYTPGEEEQTGEKLVREALDSWKGPREEVTVATKVGLRRAWEGDKPVWPRDGKPEHLIEYGKQSAMALGVDSIDLLYLHRHDPEVPYNESCEGIKALLDQGVAQWAGVSNVSIEQ
;
A
#
# COMPACT_ATOMS: atom_id res chain seq x y z
N MET A 1 16.65 7.60 -19.18
CA MET A 1 16.99 8.15 -17.85
C MET A 1 15.68 8.41 -17.14
N ALA A 2 15.45 7.81 -15.97
CA ALA A 2 14.23 8.03 -15.19
C ALA A 2 14.14 9.48 -14.71
N LEU A 3 12.96 10.06 -14.74
CA LEU A 3 12.71 11.40 -14.24
C LEU A 3 12.36 11.32 -12.75
N PHE A 4 13.10 12.01 -11.90
CA PHE A 4 12.88 12.05 -10.46
C PHE A 4 12.08 13.27 -10.02
N ARG A 5 11.31 13.15 -8.94
CA ARG A 5 10.53 14.20 -8.29
C ARG A 5 10.56 14.00 -6.77
N ASN A 6 10.23 15.05 -6.06
CA ASN A 6 9.99 14.95 -4.62
C ASN A 6 8.53 14.59 -4.35
N LEU A 7 8.32 13.55 -3.56
CA LEU A 7 7.04 13.15 -2.98
C LEU A 7 7.18 13.30 -1.46
N GLY A 8 6.77 14.44 -0.94
CA GLY A 8 7.12 14.81 0.43
C GLY A 8 8.65 14.82 0.61
N PRO A 9 9.21 14.05 1.56
CA PRO A 9 10.65 13.95 1.78
C PRO A 9 11.35 12.99 0.80
N PHE A 10 10.59 12.14 0.10
CA PHE A 10 11.14 11.11 -0.76
C PHE A 10 11.54 11.69 -2.11
N HIS A 11 12.77 11.43 -2.51
CA HIS A 11 13.25 11.70 -3.87
C HIS A 11 13.10 10.43 -4.70
N THR A 12 12.00 10.31 -5.43
CA THR A 12 11.62 9.09 -6.13
C THR A 12 11.26 9.35 -7.59
N THR A 13 10.98 8.30 -8.36
CA THR A 13 10.63 8.45 -9.77
C THR A 13 9.28 9.13 -9.96
N ALA A 14 9.17 9.96 -11.01
CA ALA A 14 7.93 10.68 -11.34
C ALA A 14 6.77 9.74 -11.74
N ILE A 15 7.09 8.51 -12.12
CA ILE A 15 6.15 7.44 -12.41
C ILE A 15 6.41 6.31 -11.41
N GLY A 16 5.38 5.88 -10.71
CA GLY A 16 5.40 4.73 -9.81
C GLY A 16 4.73 3.52 -10.43
N HIS A 17 5.00 2.35 -9.86
CA HIS A 17 4.35 1.09 -10.19
C HIS A 17 3.21 0.82 -9.20
N GLY A 18 1.97 0.77 -9.68
CA GLY A 18 0.80 0.32 -8.90
C GLY A 18 0.67 -1.19 -8.98
N GLU A 19 0.78 -1.86 -7.85
CA GLU A 19 0.84 -3.33 -7.75
C GLU A 19 -0.55 -3.99 -7.87
N MET A 20 -1.65 -3.31 -7.55
CA MET A 20 -2.99 -3.87 -7.44
C MET A 20 -3.36 -4.95 -8.49
N PRO A 21 -3.12 -4.78 -9.80
CA PRO A 21 -3.52 -5.78 -10.79
C PRO A 21 -2.76 -7.12 -10.69
N LEU A 22 -1.70 -7.17 -9.90
CA LEU A 22 -0.86 -8.37 -9.76
C LEU A 22 -1.41 -9.35 -8.72
N THR A 23 -2.33 -8.92 -7.84
CA THR A 23 -2.77 -9.73 -6.68
C THR A 23 -4.28 -9.76 -6.45
N ILE A 24 -5.05 -8.93 -7.14
CA ILE A 24 -6.52 -9.02 -7.10
C ILE A 24 -7.06 -10.05 -8.11
N GLU A 25 -8.38 -10.16 -8.21
CA GLU A 25 -9.05 -11.11 -9.09
C GLU A 25 -8.52 -11.04 -10.53
N ASN A 26 -8.41 -12.20 -11.17
CA ASN A 26 -7.90 -12.37 -12.54
C ASN A 26 -6.42 -11.97 -12.71
N ASN A 27 -5.64 -11.96 -11.63
CA ASN A 27 -4.19 -11.81 -11.74
C ASN A 27 -3.57 -12.97 -12.54
N ARG A 28 -2.32 -12.80 -12.97
CA ARG A 28 -1.61 -13.78 -13.80
C ARG A 28 -0.73 -14.74 -13.01
N GLY A 29 -0.86 -14.74 -11.70
CA GLY A 29 -0.11 -15.59 -10.78
C GLY A 29 1.13 -14.90 -10.20
N HIS A 30 1.58 -15.46 -9.09
CA HIS A 30 2.63 -14.93 -8.23
C HIS A 30 3.94 -14.67 -8.99
N ASP A 31 4.45 -15.66 -9.74
CA ASP A 31 5.74 -15.53 -10.44
C ASP A 31 5.72 -14.41 -11.47
N VAL A 32 4.61 -14.26 -12.21
CA VAL A 32 4.43 -13.14 -13.15
C VAL A 32 4.39 -11.80 -12.42
N GLY A 33 3.83 -11.75 -11.20
CA GLY A 33 3.86 -10.58 -10.33
C GLY A 33 5.29 -10.17 -9.97
N ILE A 34 6.12 -11.12 -9.51
CA ILE A 34 7.53 -10.89 -9.18
C ILE A 34 8.31 -10.40 -10.41
N GLU A 35 8.19 -11.11 -11.55
CA GLU A 35 8.85 -10.72 -12.81
C GLU A 35 8.45 -9.31 -13.26
N THR A 36 7.17 -8.94 -13.12
CA THR A 36 6.65 -7.61 -13.49
C THR A 36 7.25 -6.52 -12.61
N LEU A 37 7.31 -6.73 -11.29
CA LEU A 37 7.94 -5.81 -10.36
C LEU A 37 9.44 -5.67 -10.64
N HIS A 38 10.16 -6.77 -10.86
CA HIS A 38 11.58 -6.73 -11.24
C HIS A 38 11.80 -5.96 -12.54
N ALA A 39 11.01 -6.21 -13.58
CA ALA A 39 11.12 -5.49 -14.86
C ALA A 39 10.90 -3.98 -14.68
N SER A 40 9.96 -3.58 -13.81
CA SER A 40 9.72 -2.18 -13.49
C SER A 40 10.91 -1.53 -12.75
N LEU A 41 11.46 -2.23 -11.76
CA LEU A 41 12.64 -1.77 -10.99
C LEU A 41 13.88 -1.67 -11.88
N ASP A 42 14.11 -2.65 -12.76
CA ASP A 42 15.22 -2.67 -13.72
C ASP A 42 15.08 -1.57 -14.79
N ALA A 43 13.85 -1.20 -15.13
CA ALA A 43 13.56 -0.03 -15.97
C ALA A 43 13.79 1.30 -15.25
N GLY A 44 14.13 1.28 -13.95
CA GLY A 44 14.47 2.44 -13.16
C GLY A 44 13.33 3.02 -12.32
N CYS A 45 12.19 2.33 -12.20
CA CYS A 45 11.16 2.73 -11.24
C CYS A 45 11.69 2.63 -9.81
N ARG A 46 11.39 3.65 -8.98
CA ARG A 46 11.81 3.73 -7.58
C ARG A 46 10.65 4.07 -6.64
N HIS A 47 9.42 3.92 -7.13
CA HIS A 47 8.20 4.07 -6.34
C HIS A 47 7.26 2.92 -6.63
N ILE A 48 6.93 2.16 -5.58
CA ILE A 48 5.92 1.08 -5.64
C ILE A 48 4.75 1.47 -4.74
N ASP A 49 3.55 1.29 -5.25
CA ASP A 49 2.30 1.56 -4.55
C ASP A 49 1.49 0.27 -4.41
N THR A 50 1.23 -0.15 -3.18
CA THR A 50 0.40 -1.30 -2.82
C THR A 50 -0.68 -0.90 -1.81
N ALA A 51 -1.40 -1.85 -1.22
CA ALA A 51 -2.35 -1.62 -0.12
C ALA A 51 -2.63 -2.90 0.66
N TRP A 52 -2.99 -2.75 1.94
CA TRP A 52 -3.47 -3.84 2.80
C TRP A 52 -4.58 -4.66 2.13
N ALA A 53 -5.49 -3.99 1.40
CA ALA A 53 -6.65 -4.59 0.75
C ALA A 53 -6.36 -5.21 -0.63
N TYR A 54 -5.11 -5.26 -1.12
CA TYR A 54 -4.84 -5.84 -2.44
C TYR A 54 -4.61 -7.35 -2.33
N TYR A 55 -5.73 -8.07 -2.33
CA TYR A 55 -5.82 -9.53 -2.36
C TYR A 55 -7.18 -9.95 -2.92
N THR A 56 -7.33 -11.19 -3.37
CA THR A 56 -8.62 -11.76 -3.78
C THR A 56 -9.43 -12.16 -2.54
N PRO A 57 -10.70 -11.72 -2.36
CA PRO A 57 -11.49 -12.09 -1.19
C PRO A 57 -11.59 -13.61 -1.03
N GLY A 58 -11.33 -14.11 0.17
CA GLY A 58 -11.33 -15.55 0.48
C GLY A 58 -9.99 -16.23 0.27
N GLU A 59 -9.00 -15.53 -0.28
CA GLU A 59 -7.61 -15.95 -0.33
C GLU A 59 -6.82 -15.30 0.83
N GLU A 60 -5.52 -15.46 0.83
CA GLU A 60 -4.64 -14.89 1.86
C GLU A 60 -4.67 -13.36 1.82
N GLU A 61 -4.91 -12.73 2.97
CA GLU A 61 -4.90 -11.27 3.09
C GLU A 61 -3.50 -10.69 2.86
N GLN A 62 -3.45 -9.45 2.39
CA GLN A 62 -2.21 -8.69 2.17
C GLN A 62 -1.27 -9.33 1.13
N THR A 63 -1.79 -10.14 0.21
CA THR A 63 -0.98 -10.78 -0.86
C THR A 63 -0.18 -9.74 -1.65
N GLY A 64 -0.72 -8.53 -1.88
CA GLY A 64 -0.02 -7.44 -2.56
C GLY A 64 1.21 -6.96 -1.81
N GLU A 65 1.11 -6.73 -0.51
CA GLU A 65 2.24 -6.31 0.32
C GLU A 65 3.31 -7.39 0.42
N LYS A 66 2.89 -8.66 0.56
CA LYS A 66 3.80 -9.82 0.58
C LYS A 66 4.53 -9.99 -0.76
N LEU A 67 3.82 -9.85 -1.88
CA LEU A 67 4.40 -9.88 -3.23
C LEU A 67 5.46 -8.78 -3.40
N VAL A 68 5.16 -7.55 -2.97
CA VAL A 68 6.12 -6.43 -3.02
C VAL A 68 7.36 -6.73 -2.18
N ARG A 69 7.19 -7.27 -0.97
CA ARG A 69 8.31 -7.70 -0.14
C ARG A 69 9.18 -8.73 -0.84
N GLU A 70 8.59 -9.82 -1.33
CA GLU A 70 9.33 -10.90 -1.98
C GLU A 70 10.06 -10.43 -3.24
N ALA A 71 9.41 -9.55 -4.04
CA ALA A 71 10.05 -8.94 -5.19
C ALA A 71 11.26 -8.10 -4.79
N LEU A 72 11.15 -7.29 -3.74
CA LEU A 72 12.25 -6.44 -3.27
C LEU A 72 13.37 -7.25 -2.63
N ASP A 73 13.06 -8.30 -1.86
CA ASP A 73 14.05 -9.19 -1.22
C ASP A 73 14.85 -10.00 -2.26
N SER A 74 14.23 -10.35 -3.39
CA SER A 74 14.87 -11.11 -4.48
C SER A 74 15.53 -10.24 -5.54
N TRP A 75 15.19 -8.94 -5.63
CA TRP A 75 15.78 -8.01 -6.59
C TRP A 75 17.26 -7.73 -6.26
N LYS A 76 18.09 -7.58 -7.29
CA LYS A 76 19.55 -7.38 -7.12
C LYS A 76 19.98 -5.91 -7.12
N GLY A 77 19.03 -5.00 -7.26
CA GLY A 77 19.31 -3.57 -7.25
C GLY A 77 19.30 -2.97 -5.83
N PRO A 78 19.51 -1.64 -5.75
CA PRO A 78 19.60 -0.92 -4.47
C PRO A 78 18.22 -0.74 -3.82
N ARG A 79 17.85 -1.63 -2.89
CA ARG A 79 16.56 -1.62 -2.18
C ARG A 79 16.28 -0.28 -1.48
N GLU A 80 17.33 0.35 -0.95
CA GLU A 80 17.26 1.62 -0.23
C GLU A 80 16.86 2.82 -1.10
N GLU A 81 16.94 2.68 -2.42
CA GLU A 81 16.45 3.71 -3.34
C GLU A 81 14.95 3.60 -3.63
N VAL A 82 14.29 2.50 -3.23
CA VAL A 82 12.89 2.24 -3.55
C VAL A 82 11.99 2.70 -2.40
N THR A 83 11.14 3.67 -2.69
CA THR A 83 10.06 4.12 -1.81
C THR A 83 8.84 3.23 -1.99
N VAL A 84 8.32 2.68 -0.89
CA VAL A 84 7.10 1.85 -0.89
C VAL A 84 5.98 2.58 -0.18
N ALA A 85 4.88 2.79 -0.90
CA ALA A 85 3.64 3.28 -0.33
C ALA A 85 2.64 2.15 -0.16
N THR A 86 1.94 2.13 0.97
CA THR A 86 0.77 1.26 1.19
C THR A 86 -0.40 2.04 1.77
N LYS A 87 -1.56 1.38 1.90
CA LYS A 87 -2.81 2.04 2.29
C LYS A 87 -3.63 1.15 3.22
N VAL A 88 -4.27 1.77 4.20
CA VAL A 88 -5.21 1.12 5.12
C VAL A 88 -6.58 1.78 5.09
N GLY A 89 -7.62 1.11 5.61
CA GLY A 89 -8.98 1.65 5.66
C GLY A 89 -9.92 1.13 4.57
N LEU A 90 -9.48 0.13 3.79
CA LEU A 90 -10.34 -0.71 2.97
C LEU A 90 -10.12 -2.18 3.30
N ARG A 91 -11.15 -2.96 3.10
CA ARG A 91 -11.14 -4.43 3.17
C ARG A 91 -11.59 -5.03 1.84
N ARG A 92 -11.56 -6.36 1.74
CA ARG A 92 -12.08 -7.11 0.59
C ARG A 92 -13.15 -8.08 1.03
N ALA A 93 -14.21 -8.18 0.26
CA ALA A 93 -15.30 -9.14 0.48
C ALA A 93 -15.97 -9.52 -0.85
N TRP A 94 -16.77 -10.58 -0.82
CA TRP A 94 -17.68 -10.91 -1.90
C TRP A 94 -19.10 -10.42 -1.55
N GLU A 95 -19.78 -9.81 -2.50
CA GLU A 95 -21.21 -9.55 -2.45
C GLU A 95 -21.87 -10.32 -3.62
N GLY A 96 -22.40 -11.50 -3.31
CA GLY A 96 -22.71 -12.49 -4.34
C GLY A 96 -21.45 -12.89 -5.10
N ASP A 97 -21.45 -12.73 -6.42
CA ASP A 97 -20.31 -13.02 -7.30
C ASP A 97 -19.44 -11.80 -7.62
N LYS A 98 -19.68 -10.67 -6.92
CA LYS A 98 -18.93 -9.43 -7.16
C LYS A 98 -17.96 -9.15 -6.02
N PRO A 99 -16.68 -8.89 -6.32
CA PRO A 99 -15.74 -8.41 -5.31
C PRO A 99 -16.07 -6.96 -4.95
N VAL A 100 -16.14 -6.67 -3.64
CA VAL A 100 -16.44 -5.35 -3.11
C VAL A 100 -15.30 -4.85 -2.20
N TRP A 101 -15.29 -3.55 -1.94
CA TRP A 101 -14.30 -2.85 -1.15
C TRP A 101 -14.95 -2.18 0.07
N PRO A 102 -15.35 -2.93 1.11
CA PRO A 102 -15.89 -2.35 2.33
C PRO A 102 -14.89 -1.37 2.95
N ARG A 103 -15.41 -0.26 3.46
CA ARG A 103 -14.61 0.73 4.17
C ARG A 103 -14.52 0.35 5.64
N ASP A 104 -13.41 0.71 6.26
CA ASP A 104 -13.17 0.45 7.68
C ASP A 104 -12.22 1.53 8.21
N GLY A 105 -12.81 2.68 8.53
CA GLY A 105 -12.08 3.89 8.94
C GLY A 105 -11.93 4.06 10.45
N LYS A 106 -12.28 3.06 11.27
CA LYS A 106 -12.17 3.15 12.72
C LYS A 106 -10.70 3.24 13.15
N PRO A 107 -10.35 4.18 14.05
CA PRO A 107 -8.96 4.37 14.47
C PRO A 107 -8.24 3.10 14.92
N GLU A 108 -8.90 2.28 15.75
CA GLU A 108 -8.34 1.04 16.27
C GLU A 108 -8.03 0.03 15.16
N HIS A 109 -8.89 -0.07 14.14
CA HIS A 109 -8.67 -0.95 12.99
C HIS A 109 -7.56 -0.42 12.08
N LEU A 110 -7.53 0.90 11.83
CA LEU A 110 -6.45 1.51 11.04
C LEU A 110 -5.08 1.27 11.68
N ILE A 111 -4.99 1.36 13.01
CA ILE A 111 -3.76 1.08 13.77
C ILE A 111 -3.36 -0.40 13.62
N GLU A 112 -4.32 -1.31 13.72
CA GLU A 112 -4.07 -2.74 13.54
C GLU A 112 -3.59 -3.04 12.12
N TYR A 113 -4.31 -2.56 11.10
CA TYR A 113 -3.95 -2.78 9.69
C TYR A 113 -2.59 -2.17 9.34
N GLY A 114 -2.25 -0.99 9.87
CA GLY A 114 -0.94 -0.39 9.64
C GLY A 114 0.21 -1.24 10.19
N LYS A 115 0.04 -1.82 11.37
CA LYS A 115 1.02 -2.75 11.96
C LYS A 115 1.13 -4.04 11.14
N GLN A 116 0.01 -4.58 10.70
CA GLN A 116 -0.02 -5.74 9.82
C GLN A 116 0.67 -5.46 8.48
N SER A 117 0.46 -4.26 7.90
CA SER A 117 1.14 -3.81 6.67
C SER A 117 2.66 -3.75 6.83
N ALA A 118 3.16 -3.19 7.95
CA ALA A 118 4.59 -3.18 8.23
C ALA A 118 5.17 -4.61 8.32
N MET A 119 4.45 -5.52 8.98
CA MET A 119 4.84 -6.94 9.07
C MET A 119 4.82 -7.63 7.69
N ALA A 120 3.78 -7.40 6.88
CA ALA A 120 3.66 -8.00 5.55
C ALA A 120 4.76 -7.50 4.61
N LEU A 121 5.07 -6.20 4.64
CA LEU A 121 6.17 -5.59 3.90
C LEU A 121 7.55 -5.95 4.45
N GLY A 122 7.64 -6.51 5.66
CA GLY A 122 8.90 -6.88 6.29
C GLY A 122 9.78 -5.68 6.68
N VAL A 123 9.16 -4.57 7.09
CA VAL A 123 9.85 -3.33 7.45
C VAL A 123 9.54 -2.93 8.89
N ASP A 124 10.48 -2.26 9.54
CA ASP A 124 10.26 -1.68 10.88
C ASP A 124 9.36 -0.44 10.82
N SER A 125 9.41 0.30 9.70
CA SER A 125 8.62 1.51 9.46
C SER A 125 8.28 1.64 7.97
N ILE A 126 7.01 1.85 7.66
CA ILE A 126 6.49 2.07 6.30
C ILE A 126 6.93 3.45 5.82
N ASP A 127 7.45 3.55 4.59
CA ASP A 127 7.86 4.85 4.04
C ASP A 127 6.68 5.82 3.96
N LEU A 128 5.60 5.42 3.30
CA LEU A 128 4.42 6.26 3.09
C LEU A 128 3.13 5.45 3.28
N LEU A 129 2.30 5.86 4.23
CA LEU A 129 1.02 5.23 4.55
C LEU A 129 -0.14 6.14 4.17
N TYR A 130 -1.12 5.63 3.41
CA TYR A 130 -2.31 6.38 3.05
C TYR A 130 -3.55 5.89 3.81
N LEU A 131 -4.43 6.82 4.20
CA LEU A 131 -5.85 6.51 4.38
C LEU A 131 -6.43 6.24 2.98
N HIS A 132 -6.80 5.00 2.69
CA HIS A 132 -7.16 4.54 1.35
C HIS A 132 -8.43 5.21 0.81
N ARG A 133 -9.46 5.29 1.67
CA ARG A 133 -10.71 6.02 1.44
C ARG A 133 -11.31 6.45 2.76
N HIS A 134 -11.97 7.60 2.75
CA HIS A 134 -12.81 8.01 3.86
C HIS A 134 -13.98 7.01 4.04
N ASP A 135 -14.21 6.58 5.28
CA ASP A 135 -15.37 5.80 5.68
C ASP A 135 -16.48 6.75 6.13
N PRO A 136 -17.63 6.81 5.43
CA PRO A 136 -18.69 7.74 5.78
C PRO A 136 -19.38 7.43 7.13
N GLU A 137 -19.18 6.25 7.68
CA GLU A 137 -19.71 5.86 9.00
C GLU A 137 -18.80 6.31 10.16
N VAL A 138 -17.60 6.81 9.84
CA VAL A 138 -16.61 7.29 10.84
C VAL A 138 -16.29 8.75 10.54
N PRO A 139 -16.33 9.64 11.53
CA PRO A 139 -15.89 11.03 11.33
C PRO A 139 -14.46 11.08 10.75
N TYR A 140 -14.26 11.90 9.71
CA TYR A 140 -12.99 11.92 8.98
C TYR A 140 -11.78 12.22 9.88
N ASN A 141 -11.95 13.14 10.83
CA ASN A 141 -10.92 13.47 11.80
C ASN A 141 -10.54 12.28 12.70
N GLU A 142 -11.48 11.40 13.06
CA GLU A 142 -11.18 10.20 13.85
C GLU A 142 -10.33 9.22 13.05
N SER A 143 -10.64 9.00 11.75
CA SER A 143 -9.78 8.20 10.89
C SER A 143 -8.38 8.81 10.76
N CYS A 144 -8.27 10.14 10.68
CA CYS A 144 -6.98 10.84 10.65
C CYS A 144 -6.20 10.65 11.96
N GLU A 145 -6.86 10.63 13.14
CA GLU A 145 -6.21 10.32 14.40
C GLU A 145 -5.64 8.89 14.44
N GLY A 146 -6.34 7.91 13.84
CA GLY A 146 -5.81 6.56 13.68
C GLY A 146 -4.52 6.52 12.83
N ILE A 147 -4.49 7.24 11.71
CA ILE A 147 -3.29 7.37 10.88
C ILE A 147 -2.17 8.12 11.64
N LYS A 148 -2.53 9.20 12.34
CA LYS A 148 -1.57 9.95 13.17
C LYS A 148 -0.94 9.07 14.25
N ALA A 149 -1.71 8.20 14.90
CA ALA A 149 -1.20 7.29 15.91
C ALA A 149 -0.13 6.33 15.34
N LEU A 150 -0.23 5.91 14.07
CA LEU A 150 0.78 5.10 13.40
C LEU A 150 2.08 5.88 13.16
N LEU A 151 1.99 7.18 12.84
CA LEU A 151 3.17 8.06 12.77
C LEU A 151 3.82 8.22 14.13
N ASP A 152 3.03 8.54 15.17
CA ASP A 152 3.52 8.76 16.55
C ASP A 152 4.19 7.49 17.14
N GLN A 153 3.75 6.30 16.73
CA GLN A 153 4.33 5.00 17.10
C GLN A 153 5.53 4.59 16.21
N GLY A 154 5.86 5.35 15.19
CA GLY A 154 6.96 5.04 14.26
C GLY A 154 6.66 3.90 13.29
N VAL A 155 5.41 3.43 13.20
CA VAL A 155 4.98 2.37 12.27
C VAL A 155 5.01 2.88 10.82
N ALA A 156 4.79 4.16 10.61
CA ALA A 156 4.96 4.82 9.32
C ALA A 156 5.79 6.11 9.48
N GLN A 157 6.59 6.43 8.46
CA GLN A 157 7.41 7.65 8.45
C GLN A 157 6.59 8.86 8.00
N TRP A 158 5.74 8.67 7.00
CA TRP A 158 4.90 9.72 6.42
C TRP A 158 3.51 9.19 6.12
N ALA A 159 2.55 10.11 6.12
CA ALA A 159 1.16 9.79 5.81
C ALA A 159 0.61 10.67 4.69
N GLY A 160 -0.40 10.14 4.01
CA GLY A 160 -1.18 10.84 3.01
C GLY A 160 -2.64 10.40 3.04
N VAL A 161 -3.42 10.97 2.15
CA VAL A 161 -4.83 10.64 1.96
C VAL A 161 -5.11 10.34 0.50
N SER A 162 -6.07 9.46 0.25
CA SER A 162 -6.46 9.03 -1.08
C SER A 162 -7.98 9.10 -1.23
N ASN A 163 -8.46 9.48 -2.43
CA ASN A 163 -9.89 9.54 -2.73
C ASN A 163 -10.69 10.44 -1.75
N VAL A 164 -10.13 11.58 -1.43
CA VAL A 164 -10.75 12.62 -0.58
C VAL A 164 -11.12 13.84 -1.41
N SER A 165 -12.02 14.70 -0.90
CA SER A 165 -12.33 15.99 -1.51
C SER A 165 -11.28 17.04 -1.10
N ILE A 166 -11.36 18.23 -1.72
CA ILE A 166 -10.48 19.36 -1.36
C ILE A 166 -10.78 19.86 0.05
N GLU A 167 -12.04 19.76 0.49
CA GLU A 167 -12.50 20.20 1.81
C GLU A 167 -12.00 19.26 2.94
N GLN A 168 -11.79 17.98 2.61
CA GLN A 168 -11.20 16.98 3.50
C GLN A 168 -9.68 17.11 3.57
#